data_9ebae1bc09b0869d7c2a4027f4f2bdb8
#
_entry.id   9ebae1bc09b0869d7c2a4027f4f2bdb8
#
_cell.length_a   1.000
_cell.length_b   1.000
_cell.length_c   1.000
_cell.angle_alpha   90.00
_cell.angle_beta   90.00
_cell.angle_gamma   90.00
#
_symmetry.space_group_name_H-M   'P 1'
#
loop_
_entity.id
_entity.type
_entity.pdbx_description
1 polymer ?
#
loop_
_entity_poly.entity_id
_entity_poly.type
_entity_poly.pdbx_seq_one_letter_code
_entity_poly.pdbx_strand_id
1 'polypeptide(L)'
;MMRFAGVALLMFAGAHLATAAEVAAGSAAANDYPTSARADYVFACMKTNGDTREALEQCSCSIDVIASLIPYDAYVAASTVASMDQEPGQIGGMFRGVAVARDALTRLRRAQAEGEVRCF
;
A
#
# COMPACT_ATOMS: atom_id res chain seq x y z
N MET A 1 78.22 -2.89 28.49
CA MET A 1 76.95 -3.41 29.00
C MET A 1 75.82 -2.48 28.58
N MET A 2 75.20 -2.74 27.43
CA MET A 2 74.11 -1.93 26.90
C MET A 2 72.89 -2.82 26.77
N ARG A 3 71.87 -2.51 27.56
CA ARG A 3 70.57 -3.24 27.55
C ARG A 3 69.64 -2.51 26.59
N PHE A 4 69.35 -3.12 25.46
CA PHE A 4 68.30 -2.65 24.54
C PHE A 4 66.97 -3.15 25.05
N ALA A 5 66.15 -2.22 25.51
CA ALA A 5 64.75 -2.48 25.81
C ALA A 5 63.95 -2.42 24.49
N GLY A 6 63.43 -3.57 24.08
CA GLY A 6 62.53 -3.68 22.91
C GLY A 6 61.15 -3.11 23.23
N VAL A 7 60.77 -2.11 22.50
CA VAL A 7 59.40 -1.56 22.52
C VAL A 7 58.56 -2.41 21.55
N ALA A 8 57.70 -3.24 22.07
CA ALA A 8 56.70 -3.98 21.29
C ALA A 8 55.58 -3.03 20.91
N LEU A 9 55.51 -2.69 19.63
CA LEU A 9 54.43 -1.90 19.04
C LEU A 9 53.22 -2.83 18.79
N LEU A 10 52.24 -2.81 19.68
CA LEU A 10 50.97 -3.49 19.50
C LEU A 10 50.13 -2.70 18.48
N MET A 11 50.09 -3.20 17.26
CA MET A 11 49.12 -2.76 16.24
C MET A 11 47.74 -3.26 16.60
N PHE A 12 46.88 -2.39 17.16
CA PHE A 12 45.46 -2.64 17.27
C PHE A 12 44.84 -2.48 15.89
N ALA A 13 44.62 -3.60 15.21
CA ALA A 13 43.76 -3.66 14.05
C ALA A 13 42.32 -3.47 14.53
N GLY A 14 41.86 -2.23 14.51
CA GLY A 14 40.45 -1.92 14.74
C GLY A 14 39.62 -2.46 13.57
N ALA A 15 38.99 -3.60 13.74
CA ALA A 15 37.94 -4.05 12.87
C ALA A 15 36.74 -3.11 13.04
N HIS A 16 36.63 -2.12 12.17
CA HIS A 16 35.40 -1.36 12.02
C HIS A 16 34.36 -2.30 11.40
N LEU A 17 33.58 -2.94 12.26
CA LEU A 17 32.28 -3.48 11.86
C LEU A 17 31.43 -2.29 11.39
N ALA A 18 31.42 -2.06 10.09
CA ALA A 18 30.41 -1.24 9.46
C ALA A 18 29.09 -1.97 9.68
N THR A 19 28.39 -1.62 10.76
CA THR A 19 26.97 -1.88 10.85
C THR A 19 26.35 -1.06 9.72
N ALA A 20 26.09 -1.74 8.59
CA ALA A 20 25.13 -1.25 7.65
C ALA A 20 23.84 -1.03 8.48
N ALA A 21 23.58 0.23 8.82
CA ALA A 21 22.26 0.63 9.24
C ALA A 21 21.38 0.25 8.06
N GLU A 22 20.76 -0.90 8.16
CA GLU A 22 19.64 -1.29 7.35
C GLU A 22 18.62 -0.18 7.59
N VAL A 23 18.61 0.77 6.66
CA VAL A 23 17.49 1.67 6.50
C VAL A 23 16.35 0.72 6.27
N ALA A 24 15.65 0.37 7.34
CA ALA A 24 14.29 -0.10 7.23
C ALA A 24 13.58 1.06 6.51
N ALA A 25 13.64 1.03 5.17
CA ALA A 25 12.65 1.67 4.37
C ALA A 25 11.37 1.18 5.01
N GLY A 26 10.68 2.10 5.73
CA GLY A 26 9.43 1.77 6.36
C GLY A 26 8.63 1.10 5.27
N SER A 27 8.53 -0.21 5.35
CA SER A 27 7.69 -0.97 4.48
C SER A 27 6.30 -0.41 4.78
N ALA A 28 5.85 0.51 3.92
CA ALA A 28 4.43 0.62 3.68
C ALA A 28 3.97 -0.83 3.63
N ALA A 29 3.19 -1.25 4.63
CA ALA A 29 2.91 -2.64 4.91
C ALA A 29 2.75 -3.35 3.58
N ALA A 30 3.65 -4.30 3.29
CA ALA A 30 3.74 -4.90 1.96
C ALA A 30 2.39 -5.54 1.70
N ASN A 31 1.49 -4.77 1.11
CA ASN A 31 0.19 -5.26 0.71
C ASN A 31 0.37 -6.04 -0.60
N ASP A 32 -0.56 -6.91 -0.88
CA ASP A 32 -0.56 -7.78 -2.05
C ASP A 32 -1.00 -7.07 -3.34
N TYR A 33 -1.25 -5.75 -3.29
CA TYR A 33 -1.72 -4.97 -4.43
C TYR A 33 -0.58 -4.68 -5.40
N PRO A 34 -0.70 -5.07 -6.68
CA PRO A 34 0.26 -4.67 -7.70
C PRO A 34 0.37 -3.15 -7.83
N THR A 35 1.56 -2.67 -8.15
CA THR A 35 1.79 -1.23 -8.36
C THR A 35 0.85 -0.63 -9.41
N SER A 36 0.55 -1.36 -10.49
CA SER A 36 -0.38 -0.93 -11.53
C SER A 36 -1.79 -0.71 -10.98
N ALA A 37 -2.31 -1.64 -10.17
CA ALA A 37 -3.63 -1.51 -9.58
C ALA A 37 -3.73 -0.30 -8.63
N ARG A 38 -2.67 -0.04 -7.86
CA ARG A 38 -2.58 1.15 -7.00
C ARG A 38 -2.52 2.44 -7.83
N ALA A 39 -1.73 2.45 -8.89
CA ALA A 39 -1.64 3.59 -9.80
C ALA A 39 -2.97 3.88 -10.50
N ASP A 40 -3.69 2.86 -10.96
CA ASP A 40 -5.01 3.00 -11.58
C ASP A 40 -6.03 3.60 -10.61
N TYR A 41 -6.03 3.15 -9.35
CA TYR A 41 -6.88 3.73 -8.32
C TYR A 41 -6.57 5.22 -8.10
N VAL A 42 -5.29 5.56 -7.92
CA VAL A 42 -4.85 6.95 -7.70
C VAL A 42 -5.24 7.83 -8.88
N PHE A 43 -5.03 7.34 -10.10
CA PHE A 43 -5.42 8.07 -11.31
C PHE A 43 -6.92 8.35 -11.37
N ALA A 44 -7.75 7.35 -11.08
CA ALA A 44 -9.21 7.50 -11.05
C ALA A 44 -9.67 8.45 -9.92
N CYS A 45 -9.08 8.32 -8.73
CA CYS A 45 -9.36 9.18 -7.59
C CYS A 45 -9.02 10.66 -7.88
N MET A 46 -7.89 10.93 -8.49
CA MET A 46 -7.48 12.30 -8.86
C MET A 46 -8.41 12.93 -9.91
N LYS A 47 -9.09 12.12 -10.75
CA LYS A 47 -10.09 12.66 -11.70
C LYS A 47 -11.26 13.33 -11.00
N THR A 48 -11.60 12.92 -9.80
CA THR A 48 -12.71 13.50 -9.02
C THR A 48 -12.25 14.53 -7.99
N ASN A 49 -11.03 14.40 -7.48
CA ASN A 49 -10.51 15.24 -6.38
C ASN A 49 -9.55 16.35 -6.86
N GLY A 50 -9.20 16.36 -8.14
CA GLY A 50 -8.34 17.39 -8.73
C GLY A 50 -6.93 16.86 -9.06
N ASP A 51 -6.29 17.56 -10.00
CA ASP A 51 -4.96 17.20 -10.52
C ASP A 51 -3.87 18.00 -9.77
N THR A 52 -3.84 17.85 -8.44
CA THR A 52 -2.91 18.55 -7.56
C THR A 52 -2.00 17.58 -6.81
N ARG A 53 -0.91 18.09 -6.28
CA ARG A 53 0.00 17.32 -5.41
C ARG A 53 -0.73 16.80 -4.16
N GLU A 54 -1.58 17.61 -3.59
CA GLU A 54 -2.37 17.25 -2.42
C GLU A 54 -3.32 16.09 -2.74
N ALA A 55 -4.08 16.17 -3.84
CA ALA A 55 -4.95 15.09 -4.29
C ALA A 55 -4.17 13.79 -4.56
N LEU A 56 -2.96 13.87 -5.13
CA LEU A 56 -2.09 12.71 -5.31
C LEU A 56 -1.76 12.04 -3.97
N GLU A 57 -1.40 12.81 -2.95
CA GLU A 57 -1.06 12.31 -1.63
C GLU A 57 -2.28 11.70 -0.92
N GLN A 58 -3.43 12.36 -0.97
CA GLN A 58 -4.70 11.88 -0.40
C GLN A 58 -5.17 10.59 -1.09
N CYS A 59 -5.15 10.54 -2.41
CA CYS A 59 -5.55 9.35 -3.17
C CYS A 59 -4.60 8.18 -2.96
N SER A 60 -3.29 8.43 -2.80
CA SER A 60 -2.30 7.41 -2.47
C SER A 60 -2.51 6.85 -1.06
N CYS A 61 -2.75 7.72 -0.09
CA CYS A 61 -3.14 7.33 1.26
C CYS A 61 -4.40 6.46 1.25
N SER A 62 -5.43 6.84 0.50
CA SER A 62 -6.70 6.13 0.43
C SER A 62 -6.53 4.69 -0.07
N ILE A 63 -5.79 4.46 -1.14
CA ILE A 63 -5.56 3.08 -1.61
C ILE A 63 -4.71 2.26 -0.64
N ASP A 64 -3.79 2.86 0.09
CA ASP A 64 -3.02 2.16 1.11
C ASP A 64 -3.91 1.75 2.29
N VAL A 65 -4.87 2.58 2.70
CA VAL A 65 -5.88 2.22 3.70
C VAL A 65 -6.75 1.07 3.21
N ILE A 66 -7.26 1.14 1.98
CA ILE A 66 -8.09 0.07 1.38
C ILE A 66 -7.30 -1.24 1.36
N ALA A 67 -6.05 -1.22 0.90
CA ALA A 67 -5.18 -2.39 0.81
C ALA A 67 -4.82 -2.99 2.18
N SER A 68 -4.90 -2.20 3.25
CA SER A 68 -4.72 -2.70 4.62
C SER A 68 -5.96 -3.41 5.17
N LEU A 69 -7.13 -3.19 4.59
CA LEU A 69 -8.42 -3.69 5.07
C LEU A 69 -8.96 -4.89 4.29
N ILE A 70 -8.69 -4.95 2.99
CA ILE A 70 -9.13 -6.05 2.12
C ILE A 70 -7.98 -6.54 1.24
N PRO A 71 -7.80 -7.86 1.06
CA PRO A 71 -6.77 -8.41 0.18
C PRO A 71 -7.09 -8.11 -1.29
N TYR A 72 -6.08 -8.15 -2.15
CA TYR A 72 -6.18 -7.72 -3.54
C TYR A 72 -7.20 -8.55 -4.36
N ASP A 73 -7.29 -9.84 -4.16
CA ASP A 73 -8.26 -10.71 -4.84
C ASP A 73 -9.71 -10.32 -4.49
N ALA A 74 -9.97 -10.00 -3.22
CA ALA A 74 -11.28 -9.51 -2.77
C ALA A 74 -11.59 -8.11 -3.32
N TYR A 75 -10.57 -7.25 -3.46
CA TYR A 75 -10.71 -5.95 -4.10
C TYR A 75 -11.09 -6.09 -5.58
N VAL A 76 -10.41 -6.97 -6.33
CA VAL A 76 -10.70 -7.22 -7.75
C VAL A 76 -12.12 -7.76 -7.93
N ALA A 77 -12.51 -8.75 -7.13
CA ALA A 77 -13.86 -9.31 -7.16
C ALA A 77 -14.93 -8.25 -6.88
N ALA A 78 -14.74 -7.44 -5.84
CA ALA A 78 -15.68 -6.39 -5.45
C ALA A 78 -15.75 -5.25 -6.49
N SER A 79 -14.61 -4.88 -7.09
CA SER A 79 -14.56 -3.86 -8.15
C SER A 79 -15.27 -4.34 -9.42
N THR A 80 -15.15 -5.61 -9.75
CA THR A 80 -15.88 -6.23 -10.85
C THR A 80 -17.39 -6.18 -10.60
N VAL A 81 -17.84 -6.55 -9.39
CA VAL A 81 -19.25 -6.43 -8.98
C VAL A 81 -19.72 -4.99 -9.08
N ALA A 82 -18.92 -4.03 -8.60
CA ALA A 82 -19.26 -2.60 -8.65
C ALA A 82 -19.47 -2.12 -10.09
N SER A 83 -18.63 -2.56 -11.02
CA SER A 83 -18.79 -2.23 -12.46
C SER A 83 -20.06 -2.81 -13.03
N MET A 84 -20.39 -4.07 -12.71
CA MET A 84 -21.61 -4.73 -13.17
C MET A 84 -22.88 -4.15 -12.55
N ASP A 85 -22.82 -3.70 -11.29
CA ASP A 85 -23.95 -3.04 -10.61
C ASP A 85 -24.35 -1.72 -11.29
N GLN A 86 -23.40 -1.05 -11.96
CA GLN A 86 -23.64 0.18 -12.70
C GLN A 86 -24.19 -0.06 -14.11
N GLU A 87 -24.13 -1.29 -14.63
CA GLU A 87 -24.67 -1.62 -15.95
C GLU A 87 -26.19 -1.49 -15.97
N PRO A 88 -26.78 -0.83 -16.99
CA PRO A 88 -28.21 -0.71 -17.12
C PRO A 88 -28.83 -2.06 -17.52
N GLY A 89 -30.07 -2.31 -17.08
CA GLY A 89 -30.89 -3.44 -17.52
C GLY A 89 -30.77 -4.70 -16.66
N GLN A 90 -31.04 -5.86 -17.27
CA GLN A 90 -31.18 -7.14 -16.57
C GLN A 90 -29.88 -7.62 -15.92
N ILE A 91 -28.73 -7.39 -16.54
CA ILE A 91 -27.43 -7.87 -16.05
C ILE A 91 -27.11 -7.24 -14.69
N GLY A 92 -27.18 -5.91 -14.59
CA GLY A 92 -27.01 -5.22 -13.30
C GLY A 92 -28.03 -5.66 -12.26
N GLY A 93 -29.30 -5.89 -12.66
CA GLY A 93 -30.35 -6.38 -11.77
C GLY A 93 -30.08 -7.76 -11.19
N MET A 94 -29.49 -8.66 -11.97
CA MET A 94 -29.11 -10.01 -11.51
C MET A 94 -28.04 -9.97 -10.43
N PHE A 95 -27.00 -9.14 -10.59
CA PHE A 95 -25.92 -9.01 -9.61
C PHE A 95 -26.41 -8.38 -8.29
N ARG A 96 -27.30 -7.39 -8.36
CA ARG A 96 -27.89 -6.76 -7.16
C ARG A 96 -28.67 -7.75 -6.29
N GLY A 97 -29.21 -8.83 -6.88
CA GLY A 97 -29.93 -9.88 -6.16
C GLY A 97 -29.07 -10.93 -5.45
N VAL A 98 -27.76 -11.02 -5.79
CA VAL A 98 -26.87 -12.06 -5.28
C VAL A 98 -26.21 -11.63 -3.96
N ALA A 99 -26.43 -12.40 -2.88
CA ALA A 99 -25.94 -12.06 -1.54
C ALA A 99 -24.42 -11.91 -1.49
N VAL A 100 -23.66 -12.83 -2.10
CA VAL A 100 -22.19 -12.78 -2.13
C VAL A 100 -21.68 -11.51 -2.83
N ALA A 101 -22.33 -11.10 -3.91
CA ALA A 101 -21.98 -9.87 -4.63
C ALA A 101 -22.24 -8.63 -3.77
N ARG A 102 -23.37 -8.57 -3.06
CA ARG A 102 -23.68 -7.47 -2.14
C ARG A 102 -22.70 -7.39 -0.97
N ASP A 103 -22.30 -8.53 -0.42
CA ASP A 103 -21.34 -8.57 0.69
C ASP A 103 -19.94 -8.10 0.25
N ALA A 104 -19.50 -8.51 -0.93
CA ALA A 104 -18.25 -8.05 -1.54
C ALA A 104 -18.27 -6.52 -1.73
N LEU A 105 -19.34 -6.00 -2.33
CA LEU A 105 -19.51 -4.57 -2.55
C LEU A 105 -19.59 -3.78 -1.24
N THR A 106 -20.26 -4.31 -0.23
CA THR A 106 -20.35 -3.69 1.10
C THR A 106 -18.97 -3.58 1.77
N ARG A 107 -18.15 -4.64 1.67
CA ARG A 107 -16.77 -4.61 2.19
C ARG A 107 -15.91 -3.57 1.48
N LEU A 108 -15.99 -3.51 0.16
CA LEU A 108 -15.26 -2.50 -0.62
C LEU A 108 -15.68 -1.08 -0.21
N ARG A 109 -16.98 -0.81 -0.16
CA ARG A 109 -17.50 0.53 0.22
C ARG A 109 -17.09 0.94 1.63
N ARG A 110 -17.03 0.00 2.57
CA ARG A 110 -16.52 0.28 3.93
C ARG A 110 -15.04 0.64 3.92
N ALA A 111 -14.22 -0.11 3.19
CA ALA A 111 -12.80 0.18 3.06
C ALA A 111 -12.56 1.54 2.39
N GLN A 112 -13.34 1.89 1.37
CA GLN A 112 -13.30 3.20 0.72
C GLN A 112 -13.68 4.33 1.69
N ALA A 113 -14.75 4.15 2.47
CA ALA A 113 -15.17 5.12 3.48
C ALA A 113 -14.09 5.35 4.55
N GLU A 114 -13.37 4.30 4.97
CA GLU A 114 -12.21 4.43 5.86
C GLU A 114 -11.06 5.22 5.20
N GLY A 115 -10.81 5.01 3.93
CA GLY A 115 -9.85 5.80 3.16
C GLY A 115 -10.23 7.27 3.11
N GLU A 116 -11.49 7.57 2.84
CA GLU A 116 -12.03 8.94 2.86
C GLU A 116 -11.80 9.62 4.22
N VAL A 117 -12.23 8.98 5.30
CA VAL A 117 -12.14 9.57 6.66
C VAL A 117 -10.70 9.79 7.11
N ARG A 118 -9.77 8.95 6.67
CA ARG A 118 -8.37 9.02 7.13
C ARG A 118 -7.48 9.91 6.28
N CYS A 119 -7.85 10.11 5.01
CA CYS A 119 -6.96 10.71 4.04
C CYS A 119 -7.44 12.06 3.50
N PHE A 120 -8.74 12.40 3.68
CA PHE A 120 -9.36 13.63 3.24
C PHE A 120 -9.94 14.42 4.43
#